data_9492c6612b7e2e972e8c5390de66a310
#
_entry.id   9492c6612b7e2e972e8c5390de66a310
#
_cell.length_a   1.000
_cell.length_b   1.000
_cell.length_c   1.000
_cell.angle_alpha   90.00
_cell.angle_beta   90.00
_cell.angle_gamma   90.00
#
_symmetry.space_group_name_H-M   'P 1'
#
loop_
_entity.id
_entity.type
_entity.pdbx_description
1 polymer ?
#
loop_
_entity_poly.entity_id
_entity_poly.type
_entity_poly.pdbx_seq_one_letter_code
_entity_poly.pdbx_strand_id
1 'polypeptide(L)'
;MGGMTRPTPRRLDPDELSRQLEDLPDVRHEAGQGLVLSVRAPRFAEAIRLVQLVADDAEQLDHHPDIDIRWRTVRFALTTHSAGGVTQLDIELAHLVVRAAEQVGAEPVPPRSNDT
;
A
#
# COMPACT_ATOMS: atom_id res chain seq x y z
N MET A 1 5.39 32.94 2.18
CA MET A 1 5.16 32.57 2.84
C MET A 1 5.49 31.47 3.08
N GLY A 2 5.90 31.20 3.58
CA GLY A 2 6.45 30.12 3.89
C GLY A 2 5.70 29.03 3.75
N GLY A 3 6.06 28.12 3.35
CA GLY A 3 5.37 26.98 3.21
C GLY A 3 5.01 26.42 4.51
N MET A 4 3.88 25.82 4.59
CA MET A 4 3.57 25.11 5.72
C MET A 4 4.27 23.83 5.65
N THR A 5 5.06 23.54 6.61
CA THR A 5 5.67 22.24 6.73
C THR A 5 4.65 21.31 7.28
N ARG A 6 4.41 20.23 6.62
CA ARG A 6 3.56 19.22 7.21
C ARG A 6 4.22 18.64 8.42
N PRO A 7 3.48 18.44 9.51
CA PRO A 7 4.06 17.75 10.65
C PRO A 7 4.41 16.32 10.25
N THR A 8 5.45 15.79 10.84
CA THR A 8 5.82 14.38 10.62
C THR A 8 4.67 13.51 11.13
N PRO A 9 4.18 12.60 10.35
CA PRO A 9 3.10 11.72 10.79
C PRO A 9 3.55 10.87 11.97
N ARG A 10 2.64 10.63 12.88
CA ARG A 10 2.90 9.80 14.03
C ARG A 10 2.74 8.33 13.68
N ARG A 11 3.67 7.52 14.12
CA ARG A 11 3.56 6.07 13.94
C ARG A 11 2.36 5.56 14.75
N LEU A 12 1.54 4.73 14.12
CA LEU A 12 0.38 4.16 14.80
C LEU A 12 0.83 3.12 15.81
N ASP A 13 0.15 3.09 16.96
CA ASP A 13 0.43 2.03 17.91
C ASP A 13 -0.24 0.73 17.45
N PRO A 14 0.15 -0.41 18.03
CA PRO A 14 -0.36 -1.71 17.56
C PRO A 14 -1.89 -1.83 17.60
N ASP A 15 -2.55 -1.25 18.59
CA ASP A 15 -4.00 -1.35 18.68
C ASP A 15 -4.67 -0.51 17.61
N GLU A 16 -4.17 0.71 17.37
CA GLU A 16 -4.69 1.55 16.30
C GLU A 16 -4.55 0.86 14.96
N LEU A 17 -3.37 0.29 14.72
CA LEU A 17 -3.09 -0.38 13.46
C LEU A 17 -4.03 -1.55 13.26
N SER A 18 -4.19 -2.37 14.30
CA SER A 18 -5.07 -3.53 14.23
C SER A 18 -6.50 -3.14 13.88
N ARG A 19 -7.01 -2.10 14.51
CA ARG A 19 -8.37 -1.63 14.23
C ARG A 19 -8.53 -1.16 12.80
N GLN A 20 -7.54 -0.41 12.30
CA GLN A 20 -7.65 0.12 10.95
C GLN A 20 -7.50 -0.96 9.90
N LEU A 21 -6.75 -2.01 10.18
CA LEU A 21 -6.60 -3.12 9.25
C LEU A 21 -7.86 -3.97 9.14
N GLU A 22 -8.81 -3.82 10.05
CA GLU A 22 -10.08 -4.53 9.91
C GLU A 22 -10.81 -4.16 8.63
N ASP A 23 -10.62 -2.94 8.14
CA ASP A 23 -11.23 -2.50 6.90
C ASP A 23 -10.38 -2.84 5.68
N LEU A 24 -9.24 -3.47 5.88
CA LEU A 24 -8.30 -3.81 4.82
C LEU A 24 -7.88 -5.27 4.96
N PRO A 25 -8.84 -6.20 4.77
CA PRO A 25 -8.59 -7.62 5.10
C PRO A 25 -7.47 -8.27 4.29
N ASP A 26 -7.15 -7.73 3.11
CA ASP A 26 -6.10 -8.31 2.28
C ASP A 26 -4.75 -7.63 2.47
N VAL A 27 -4.69 -6.60 3.30
CA VAL A 27 -3.45 -5.90 3.62
C VAL A 27 -2.88 -6.47 4.90
N ARG A 28 -1.59 -6.72 4.92
CA ARG A 28 -0.93 -7.31 6.07
C ARG A 28 0.17 -6.40 6.55
N HIS A 29 0.46 -6.47 7.84
CA HIS A 29 1.60 -5.79 8.42
C HIS A 29 2.74 -6.79 8.53
N GLU A 30 3.86 -6.49 7.89
CA GLU A 30 5.05 -7.35 7.95
C GLU A 30 6.20 -6.58 8.54
N ALA A 31 6.89 -7.19 9.49
CA ALA A 31 8.01 -6.54 10.15
C ALA A 31 9.05 -6.11 9.11
N GLY A 32 9.51 -4.88 9.20
CA GLY A 32 10.51 -4.34 8.31
C GLY A 32 9.99 -3.90 6.94
N GLN A 33 8.75 -4.24 6.61
CA GLN A 33 8.17 -3.93 5.31
C GLN A 33 7.05 -2.90 5.40
N GLY A 34 6.37 -2.83 6.53
CA GLY A 34 5.19 -2.00 6.68
C GLY A 34 3.93 -2.73 6.26
N LEU A 35 3.03 -2.05 5.58
CA LEU A 35 1.81 -2.67 5.07
C LEU A 35 2.11 -3.27 3.69
N VAL A 36 1.69 -4.50 3.48
CA VAL A 36 1.98 -5.22 2.25
C VAL A 36 0.69 -5.73 1.64
N LEU A 37 0.54 -5.54 0.35
CA LEU A 37 -0.58 -6.06 -0.41
C LEU A 37 -0.06 -6.56 -1.75
N SER A 38 -0.41 -7.78 -2.12
CA SER A 38 -0.10 -8.31 -3.45
C SER A 38 -1.40 -8.59 -4.17
N VAL A 39 -1.46 -8.21 -5.43
CA VAL A 39 -2.65 -8.43 -6.27
C VAL A 39 -2.22 -8.97 -7.61
N ARG A 40 -3.10 -9.74 -8.24
CA ARG A 40 -2.87 -10.26 -9.58
C ARG A 40 -3.87 -9.65 -10.53
N ALA A 41 -3.36 -8.95 -11.54
CA ALA A 41 -4.19 -8.32 -12.55
C ALA A 41 -4.62 -9.34 -13.60
N PRO A 42 -5.69 -9.07 -14.37
CA PRO A 42 -6.12 -9.98 -15.43
C PRO A 42 -5.06 -10.16 -16.52
N ARG A 43 -4.32 -9.09 -16.84
CA ARG A 43 -3.25 -9.12 -17.84
C ARG A 43 -2.15 -8.19 -17.40
N PHE A 44 -1.00 -8.30 -18.05
CA PHE A 44 0.12 -7.41 -17.77
C PHE A 44 -0.26 -5.94 -17.98
N ALA A 45 -1.07 -5.67 -19.00
CA ALA A 45 -1.50 -4.29 -19.26
C ALA A 45 -2.25 -3.70 -18.09
N GLU A 46 -3.14 -4.47 -17.46
CA GLU A 46 -3.85 -3.99 -16.28
C GLU A 46 -2.93 -3.86 -15.07
N ALA A 47 -1.90 -4.70 -14.98
CA ALA A 47 -0.92 -4.54 -13.91
C ALA A 47 -0.21 -3.19 -14.04
N ILE A 48 0.17 -2.81 -15.25
CA ILE A 48 0.82 -1.53 -15.48
C ILE A 48 -0.16 -0.37 -15.23
N ARG A 49 -1.41 -0.52 -15.66
CA ARG A 49 -2.41 0.50 -15.39
C ARG A 49 -2.62 0.69 -13.88
N LEU A 50 -2.63 -0.40 -13.12
CA LEU A 50 -2.72 -0.33 -11.68
C LEU A 50 -1.58 0.50 -11.09
N VAL A 51 -0.36 0.24 -11.55
CA VAL A 51 0.80 1.01 -11.08
C VAL A 51 0.63 2.49 -11.41
N GLN A 52 0.11 2.80 -12.59
CA GLN A 52 -0.11 4.19 -12.98
C GLN A 52 -1.13 4.87 -12.06
N LEU A 53 -2.23 4.19 -11.76
CA LEU A 53 -3.25 4.74 -10.86
C LEU A 53 -2.69 4.97 -9.46
N VAL A 54 -1.92 4.02 -8.96
CA VAL A 54 -1.33 4.17 -7.63
C VAL A 54 -0.27 5.28 -7.63
N ALA A 55 0.48 5.40 -8.73
CA ALA A 55 1.47 6.47 -8.83
C ALA A 55 0.80 7.84 -8.72
N ASP A 56 -0.33 8.01 -9.39
CA ASP A 56 -1.06 9.29 -9.32
C ASP A 56 -1.53 9.58 -7.90
N ASP A 57 -2.05 8.57 -7.21
CA ASP A 57 -2.50 8.73 -5.83
C ASP A 57 -1.32 9.04 -4.90
N ALA A 58 -0.20 8.34 -5.09
CA ALA A 58 0.99 8.54 -4.28
C ALA A 58 1.54 9.96 -4.43
N GLU A 59 1.51 10.48 -5.66
CA GLU A 59 1.95 11.85 -5.89
C GLU A 59 1.06 12.86 -5.18
N GLN A 60 -0.25 12.62 -5.18
CA GLN A 60 -1.18 13.52 -4.51
C GLN A 60 -0.98 13.50 -3.00
N LEU A 61 -0.70 12.34 -2.42
CA LEU A 61 -0.45 12.21 -0.99
C LEU A 61 0.96 12.63 -0.61
N ASP A 62 1.83 12.78 -1.59
CA ASP A 62 3.25 12.96 -1.38
C ASP A 62 3.79 11.85 -0.46
N HIS A 63 3.38 10.62 -0.75
CA HIS A 63 3.75 9.46 0.03
C HIS A 63 3.82 8.27 -0.92
N HIS A 64 4.97 7.63 -1.02
CA HIS A 64 5.26 6.71 -2.12
C HIS A 64 5.48 5.29 -1.62
N PRO A 65 4.84 4.31 -2.25
CA PRO A 65 5.04 2.90 -1.90
C PRO A 65 6.25 2.33 -2.60
N ASP A 66 6.74 1.21 -2.10
CA ASP A 66 7.63 0.36 -2.88
C ASP A 66 6.75 -0.55 -3.72
N ILE A 67 7.11 -0.72 -4.98
CA ILE A 67 6.29 -1.51 -5.91
C ILE A 67 7.18 -2.54 -6.58
N ASP A 68 6.73 -3.78 -6.56
CA ASP A 68 7.42 -4.88 -7.22
C ASP A 68 6.44 -5.52 -8.19
N ILE A 69 6.83 -5.60 -9.46
CA ILE A 69 5.99 -6.15 -10.51
C ILE A 69 6.63 -7.43 -11.02
N ARG A 70 5.87 -8.53 -10.99
CA ARG A 70 6.30 -9.79 -11.53
C ARG A 70 5.22 -10.27 -12.50
N TRP A 71 5.41 -9.98 -13.78
CA TRP A 71 4.43 -10.22 -14.81
C TRP A 71 3.13 -9.50 -14.46
N ARG A 72 2.07 -10.17 -14.07
CA ARG A 72 0.81 -9.51 -13.73
C ARG A 72 0.53 -9.51 -12.23
N THR A 73 1.50 -9.88 -11.43
CA THR A 73 1.40 -9.78 -9.97
C THR A 73 2.14 -8.54 -9.50
N VAL A 74 1.45 -7.69 -8.78
CA VAL A 74 2.02 -6.45 -8.28
C VAL A 74 1.97 -6.48 -6.76
N ARG A 75 3.11 -6.21 -6.15
CA ARG A 75 3.22 -6.17 -4.69
C ARG A 75 3.54 -4.75 -4.28
N PHE A 76 2.78 -4.26 -3.32
CA PHE A 76 2.99 -2.93 -2.75
C PHE A 76 3.44 -3.06 -1.30
N ALA A 77 4.42 -2.26 -0.90
CA ALA A 77 4.85 -2.19 0.48
C ALA A 77 4.85 -0.72 0.88
N LEU A 78 4.16 -0.41 1.98
CA LEU A 78 3.93 0.95 2.41
C LEU A 78 4.42 1.15 3.82
N THR A 79 5.30 2.14 4.00
CA THR A 79 5.80 2.47 5.32
C THR A 79 6.19 3.95 5.32
N THR A 80 6.28 4.55 6.49
CA THR A 80 6.72 5.93 6.61
C THR A 80 8.07 5.95 7.29
N HIS A 81 9.14 6.02 6.47
CA HIS A 81 10.51 5.92 6.98
C HIS A 81 10.80 6.96 8.05
N SER A 82 10.33 8.20 7.84
CA SER A 82 10.61 9.28 8.80
C SER A 82 9.98 9.03 10.16
N ALA A 83 8.95 8.21 10.24
CA ALA A 83 8.29 7.88 11.50
C ALA A 83 8.73 6.53 12.04
N GLY A 84 9.53 5.79 11.30
CA GLY A 84 10.03 4.49 11.71
C GLY A 84 8.99 3.38 11.65
N GLY A 85 7.93 3.55 10.89
CA GLY A 85 6.91 2.52 10.76
C GLY A 85 5.65 3.04 10.11
N VAL A 86 4.55 2.33 10.32
CA VAL A 86 3.28 2.62 9.67
C VAL A 86 2.60 3.82 10.32
N THR A 87 2.11 4.72 9.48
CA THR A 87 1.35 5.89 9.93
C THR A 87 0.01 5.91 9.21
N GLN A 88 -0.79 6.93 9.52
CA GLN A 88 -2.08 7.12 8.85
C GLN A 88 -1.93 7.31 7.35
N LEU A 89 -0.80 7.86 6.89
CA LEU A 89 -0.56 8.00 5.45
C LEU A 89 -0.52 6.65 4.75
N ASP A 90 0.06 5.65 5.41
CA ASP A 90 0.14 4.31 4.85
C ASP A 90 -1.25 3.67 4.77
N ILE A 91 -2.07 3.92 5.78
CA ILE A 91 -3.44 3.43 5.78
C ILE A 91 -4.23 4.06 4.64
N GLU A 92 -4.10 5.37 4.47
CA GLU A 92 -4.81 6.07 3.40
C GLU A 92 -4.37 5.57 2.03
N LEU A 93 -3.07 5.39 1.85
CA LEU A 93 -2.56 4.89 0.58
C LEU A 93 -3.02 3.45 0.35
N ALA A 94 -3.06 2.64 1.41
CA ALA A 94 -3.52 1.25 1.28
C ALA A 94 -4.96 1.20 0.77
N HIS A 95 -5.84 2.06 1.28
CA HIS A 95 -7.21 2.12 0.78
C HIS A 95 -7.24 2.49 -0.71
N LEU A 96 -6.40 3.44 -1.10
CA LEU A 96 -6.33 3.85 -2.51
C LEU A 96 -5.80 2.72 -3.40
N VAL A 97 -4.82 1.96 -2.91
CA VAL A 97 -4.28 0.82 -3.67
C VAL A 97 -5.37 -0.23 -3.85
N VAL A 98 -6.12 -0.54 -2.79
CA VAL A 98 -7.21 -1.52 -2.88
C VAL A 98 -8.26 -1.06 -3.90
N ARG A 99 -8.61 0.22 -3.85
CA ARG A 99 -9.60 0.76 -4.79
C ARG A 99 -9.10 0.70 -6.23
N ALA A 100 -7.83 1.04 -6.44
CA ALA A 100 -7.24 0.99 -7.78
C ALA A 100 -7.19 -0.44 -8.30
N ALA A 101 -6.86 -1.40 -7.42
CA ALA A 101 -6.83 -2.81 -7.80
C ALA A 101 -8.22 -3.27 -8.25
N GLU A 102 -9.25 -2.89 -7.51
CA GLU A 102 -10.62 -3.23 -7.89
C GLU A 102 -10.98 -2.62 -9.23
N GLN A 103 -10.54 -1.40 -9.47
CA GLN A 103 -10.85 -0.69 -10.70
C GLN A 103 -10.29 -1.39 -11.94
N VAL A 104 -9.13 -2.03 -11.83
CA VAL A 104 -8.53 -2.74 -12.96
C VAL A 104 -8.89 -4.22 -12.98
N GLY A 105 -9.70 -4.69 -12.02
CA GLY A 105 -10.07 -6.09 -11.95
C GLY A 105 -9.01 -7.00 -11.37
N ALA A 106 -8.07 -6.46 -10.62
CA ALA A 106 -7.04 -7.27 -9.97
C ALA A 106 -7.58 -7.87 -8.69
N GLU A 107 -7.12 -9.06 -8.37
CA GLU A 107 -7.57 -9.79 -7.19
C GLU A 107 -6.43 -9.98 -6.20
N PRO A 108 -6.73 -9.93 -4.90
CA PRO A 108 -5.68 -10.17 -3.91
C PRO A 108 -5.06 -11.54 -4.07
N VAL A 109 -3.75 -11.59 -3.85
CA VAL A 109 -3.02 -12.85 -3.83
C VAL A 109 -2.76 -13.20 -2.38
N PRO A 110 -3.21 -14.36 -1.91
CA PRO A 110 -2.97 -14.73 -0.51
C PRO A 110 -1.48 -14.85 -0.26
N PRO A 111 -1.07 -14.62 0.98
CA PRO A 111 0.34 -14.82 1.32
C PRO A 111 0.72 -16.26 1.11
N ARG A 112 1.91 -16.48 0.57
CA ARG A 112 2.41 -17.80 0.48
C ARG A 112 2.82 -18.28 1.80
N SER A 113 2.28 -19.32 2.23
CA SER A 113 2.79 -19.87 3.43
C SER A 113 3.88 -20.72 2.99
N ASN A 114 4.87 -20.45 3.28
CA ASN A 114 6.03 -21.12 3.08
C ASN A 114 6.04 -22.05 2.07
N ASP A 115 5.59 -22.02 1.44
CA ASP A 115 5.75 -22.75 0.55
C ASP A 115 6.65 -22.86 -0.09
N THR A 116 6.81 -22.93 0.15
CA THR A 116 7.53 -23.04 -0.30
C THR A 116 7.63 -23.24 -0.87
#